data_6db3f5c7cfb161848cb728d5ae2db018
#
_entry.id   6db3f5c7cfb161848cb728d5ae2db018
#
_cell.length_a   1.000
_cell.length_b   1.000
_cell.length_c   1.000
_cell.angle_alpha   90.00
_cell.angle_beta   90.00
_cell.angle_gamma   90.00
#
_symmetry.space_group_name_H-M   'P 1'
#
loop_
_entity.id
_entity.type
_entity.pdbx_description
1 polymer ?
#
loop_
_entity_poly.entity_id
_entity_poly.type
_entity_poly.pdbx_seq_one_letter_code
_entity_poly.pdbx_strand_id
1 'polypeptide(L)'
;MQKGAKWPFRGSKWGGKPFRRGVGRRFIMEFRMKVFLTGATGYIGSAVADALLAAGHEVLALARSNENVKRLAEKLIQPWRGDLYNPETVATGAGAADGAIHCAFTTDANAPLADRAAAEAILDAYAGSGRPFIYTSGVWVMGNTSKDADETAPLAPAPVVEWRAGVEKLVLAGAARNVRTVVIRPAVVYGRGGGLVNGFERSARENGAALIVGNGENHWTFVHVDDLAGLYLLALEKAPPGTVLIAANGDPVRVRDVAEAASRAAGAGGRIHMVLADEAFLTMGPSVEGLVLDQRISGRRAQELLGWKPRHRSVLDELRPAEEAE
;
A
#
# COMPACT_ATOMS: atom_id res chain seq x y z
N MET A 1 40.22 56.65 46.60
CA MET A 1 39.93 57.88 45.84
C MET A 1 38.97 57.58 44.76
N GLN A 2 38.00 58.44 44.65
CA GLN A 2 36.90 58.66 43.64
C GLN A 2 35.72 57.70 43.67
N LYS A 3 34.63 58.04 44.37
CA LYS A 3 33.45 58.88 44.01
C LYS A 3 32.81 58.35 42.70
N GLY A 4 31.63 57.69 42.62
CA GLY A 4 30.34 58.23 43.12
C GLY A 4 29.54 58.70 41.95
N ALA A 5 28.46 58.00 41.54
CA ALA A 5 27.34 58.67 40.94
C ALA A 5 26.07 57.84 41.11
N LYS A 6 25.18 58.30 41.95
CA LYS A 6 23.79 57.87 42.07
C LYS A 6 23.00 58.65 41.02
N TRP A 7 22.14 57.91 40.29
CA TRP A 7 21.04 58.57 39.56
C TRP A 7 19.69 58.00 40.04
N PRO A 8 18.74 58.88 40.34
CA PRO A 8 17.40 58.49 40.75
C PRO A 8 16.46 58.53 39.55
N PHE A 9 15.65 57.52 39.35
CA PHE A 9 14.39 57.75 38.61
C PHE A 9 13.22 57.11 39.34
N ARG A 10 12.29 57.97 39.68
CA ARG A 10 10.97 57.71 40.26
C ARG A 10 10.07 57.01 39.23
N GLY A 11 9.14 56.29 39.79
CA GLY A 11 8.17 55.43 39.16
C GLY A 11 7.25 56.04 38.12
N SER A 12 6.79 55.21 37.27
CA SER A 12 5.48 55.30 36.65
C SER A 12 4.85 53.91 36.61
N LYS A 13 3.67 53.83 37.25
CA LYS A 13 2.78 52.67 37.20
C LYS A 13 2.25 52.54 35.78
N TRP A 14 2.62 51.49 35.09
CA TRP A 14 1.90 51.03 33.91
C TRP A 14 1.28 49.67 34.21
N GLY A 15 -0.07 49.65 34.26
CA GLY A 15 -0.88 48.46 34.34
C GLY A 15 -0.78 47.68 33.01
N GLY A 16 0.06 46.68 32.99
CA GLY A 16 0.15 45.70 31.88
C GLY A 16 -0.66 44.48 32.22
N LYS A 17 -1.71 44.19 31.45
CA LYS A 17 -2.47 42.95 31.49
C LYS A 17 -1.51 41.77 31.29
N PRO A 18 -1.76 40.60 31.96
CA PRO A 18 -0.88 39.45 31.80
C PRO A 18 -0.92 38.97 30.34
N PHE A 19 0.25 38.91 29.74
CA PHE A 19 0.50 38.32 28.44
C PHE A 19 0.02 36.85 28.49
N ARG A 20 -1.09 36.54 27.80
CA ARG A 20 -1.53 35.16 27.61
C ARG A 20 -0.38 34.42 26.91
N ARG A 21 0.23 33.48 27.62
CA ARG A 21 1.14 32.48 27.02
C ARG A 21 0.41 31.83 25.88
N GLY A 22 0.81 32.16 24.67
CA GLY A 22 0.39 31.46 23.46
C GLY A 22 0.70 29.99 23.64
N VAL A 23 -0.28 29.15 23.36
CA VAL A 23 -0.17 27.70 23.28
C VAL A 23 1.01 27.40 22.35
N GLY A 24 2.11 26.93 22.95
CA GLY A 24 3.28 26.52 22.19
C GLY A 24 2.84 25.47 21.19
N ARG A 25 2.92 25.76 19.90
CA ARG A 25 2.98 24.75 18.86
C ARG A 25 4.12 23.81 19.30
N ARG A 26 3.75 22.63 19.78
CA ARG A 26 4.71 21.51 19.83
C ARG A 26 5.24 21.38 18.40
N PHE A 27 6.47 21.80 18.17
CA PHE A 27 7.28 21.32 17.06
C PHE A 27 7.42 19.79 17.29
N ILE A 28 6.48 19.03 16.76
CA ILE A 28 6.71 17.64 16.47
C ILE A 28 7.82 17.73 15.42
N MET A 29 9.04 17.35 15.76
CA MET A 29 10.07 17.06 14.76
C MET A 29 9.48 15.94 13.92
N GLU A 30 8.85 16.29 12.80
CA GLU A 30 8.41 15.34 11.81
C GLU A 30 9.66 14.60 11.33
N PHE A 31 9.69 13.31 11.58
CA PHE A 31 10.80 12.42 11.21
C PHE A 31 10.77 12.26 9.68
N ARG A 32 11.40 13.23 8.99
CA ARG A 32 11.45 13.25 7.53
C ARG A 32 12.45 12.21 7.05
N MET A 33 12.01 11.30 6.19
CA MET A 33 12.82 10.28 5.54
C MET A 33 12.86 10.51 4.04
N LYS A 34 13.95 10.11 3.41
CA LYS A 34 14.02 9.85 1.97
C LYS A 34 13.69 8.38 1.74
N VAL A 35 12.64 8.09 1.00
CA VAL A 35 12.13 6.73 0.79
C VAL A 35 12.35 6.29 -0.64
N PHE A 36 13.07 5.19 -0.85
CA PHE A 36 13.18 4.54 -2.14
C PHE A 36 11.92 3.73 -2.42
N LEU A 37 11.20 4.10 -3.47
CA LEU A 37 9.93 3.47 -3.85
C LEU A 37 10.04 2.84 -5.24
N THR A 38 9.86 1.53 -5.33
CA THR A 38 9.64 0.89 -6.62
C THR A 38 8.15 0.83 -6.93
N GLY A 39 7.78 0.97 -8.21
CA GLY A 39 6.38 0.91 -8.62
C GLY A 39 5.56 2.19 -8.36
N ALA A 40 6.19 3.34 -8.11
CA ALA A 40 5.54 4.62 -7.81
C ALA A 40 4.55 5.12 -8.89
N THR A 41 4.65 4.63 -10.12
CA THR A 41 3.71 4.97 -11.22
C THR A 41 2.58 3.95 -11.38
N GLY A 42 2.60 2.86 -10.60
CA GLY A 42 1.56 1.83 -10.57
C GLY A 42 0.40 2.20 -9.63
N TYR A 43 -0.63 1.36 -9.60
CA TYR A 43 -1.87 1.60 -8.86
C TYR A 43 -1.62 1.80 -7.35
N ILE A 44 -1.05 0.80 -6.66
CA ILE A 44 -0.75 0.91 -5.21
C ILE A 44 0.37 1.91 -4.96
N GLY A 45 1.48 1.81 -5.72
CA GLY A 45 2.66 2.63 -5.49
C GLY A 45 2.41 4.13 -5.66
N SER A 46 1.48 4.55 -6.53
CA SER A 46 1.14 5.97 -6.68
C SER A 46 0.40 6.52 -5.46
N ALA A 47 -0.48 5.74 -4.85
CA ALA A 47 -1.16 6.11 -3.61
C ALA A 47 -0.17 6.15 -2.42
N VAL A 48 0.77 5.19 -2.37
CA VAL A 48 1.85 5.18 -1.37
C VAL A 48 2.73 6.42 -1.53
N ALA A 49 3.10 6.79 -2.76
CA ALA A 49 3.88 8.01 -3.02
C ALA A 49 3.14 9.27 -2.54
N ASP A 50 1.84 9.37 -2.85
CA ASP A 50 1.01 10.49 -2.41
C ASP A 50 0.94 10.58 -0.87
N ALA A 51 0.79 9.45 -0.17
CA ALA A 51 0.77 9.40 1.29
C ALA A 51 2.12 9.79 1.92
N LEU A 52 3.24 9.33 1.35
CA LEU A 52 4.59 9.69 1.79
C LEU A 52 4.84 11.20 1.65
N LEU A 53 4.49 11.78 0.49
CA LEU A 53 4.63 13.22 0.25
C LEU A 53 3.75 14.04 1.19
N ALA A 54 2.50 13.61 1.42
CA ALA A 54 1.58 14.28 2.35
C ALA A 54 2.07 14.25 3.80
N ALA A 55 2.83 13.22 4.19
CA ALA A 55 3.49 13.11 5.49
C ALA A 55 4.83 13.86 5.56
N GLY A 56 5.26 14.53 4.50
CA GLY A 56 6.50 15.33 4.49
C GLY A 56 7.76 14.53 4.13
N HIS A 57 7.65 13.25 3.77
CA HIS A 57 8.79 12.46 3.30
C HIS A 57 9.22 12.86 1.89
N GLU A 58 10.49 12.60 1.57
CA GLU A 58 10.99 12.66 0.20
C GLU A 58 10.85 11.30 -0.47
N VAL A 59 10.44 11.28 -1.73
CA VAL A 59 10.31 10.04 -2.50
C VAL A 59 11.33 10.00 -3.61
N LEU A 60 12.17 8.94 -3.61
CA LEU A 60 13.10 8.56 -4.67
C LEU A 60 12.51 7.34 -5.38
N ALA A 61 12.00 7.50 -6.62
CA ALA A 61 11.22 6.47 -7.27
C ALA A 61 11.92 5.82 -8.45
N LEU A 62 12.00 4.47 -8.46
CA LEU A 62 12.53 3.73 -9.61
C LEU A 62 11.68 3.99 -10.86
N ALA A 63 12.32 4.42 -11.95
CA ALA A 63 11.67 4.78 -13.20
C ALA A 63 12.37 4.17 -14.41
N ARG A 64 11.68 3.31 -15.16
CA ARG A 64 12.21 2.62 -16.33
C ARG A 64 12.18 3.49 -17.61
N SER A 65 11.09 4.20 -17.85
CA SER A 65 10.85 4.96 -19.08
C SER A 65 10.94 6.47 -18.88
N ASN A 66 11.21 7.20 -19.97
CA ASN A 66 11.19 8.68 -19.97
C ASN A 66 9.81 9.24 -19.59
N GLU A 67 8.75 8.55 -19.96
CA GLU A 67 7.38 8.91 -19.60
C GLU A 67 7.19 8.84 -18.08
N ASN A 68 7.63 7.73 -17.44
CA ASN A 68 7.57 7.60 -15.99
C ASN A 68 8.41 8.67 -15.28
N VAL A 69 9.60 9.01 -15.81
CA VAL A 69 10.42 10.11 -15.27
C VAL A 69 9.63 11.43 -15.27
N LYS A 70 8.96 11.77 -16.38
CA LYS A 70 8.13 12.99 -16.47
C LYS A 70 6.96 12.96 -15.48
N ARG A 71 6.20 11.86 -15.43
CA ARG A 71 5.07 11.69 -14.50
C ARG A 71 5.48 11.84 -13.03
N LEU A 72 6.65 11.33 -12.65
CA LEU A 72 7.18 11.46 -11.30
C LEU A 72 7.59 12.90 -10.99
N ALA A 73 8.28 13.56 -11.93
CA ALA A 73 8.70 14.94 -11.77
C ALA A 73 7.51 15.92 -11.61
N GLU A 74 6.41 15.69 -12.32
CA GLU A 74 5.15 16.45 -12.18
C GLU A 74 4.55 16.36 -10.76
N LYS A 75 4.81 15.25 -10.05
CA LYS A 75 4.40 15.03 -8.66
C LYS A 75 5.46 15.44 -7.62
N LEU A 76 6.54 16.10 -8.01
CA LEU A 76 7.67 16.44 -7.16
C LEU A 76 8.38 15.22 -6.56
N ILE A 77 8.29 14.08 -7.23
CA ILE A 77 8.99 12.85 -6.87
C ILE A 77 10.31 12.79 -7.63
N GLN A 78 11.41 12.55 -6.92
CA GLN A 78 12.73 12.40 -7.54
C GLN A 78 12.80 11.08 -8.31
N PRO A 79 12.97 11.09 -9.65
CA PRO A 79 13.12 9.84 -10.40
C PRO A 79 14.53 9.26 -10.22
N TRP A 80 14.58 7.95 -9.99
CA TRP A 80 15.79 7.13 -10.03
C TRP A 80 15.77 6.26 -11.27
N ARG A 81 16.65 6.54 -12.22
CA ARG A 81 16.67 5.84 -13.51
C ARG A 81 17.15 4.40 -13.33
N GLY A 82 16.32 3.42 -13.69
CA GLY A 82 16.66 2.01 -13.56
C GLY A 82 15.50 1.07 -13.85
N ASP A 83 15.78 -0.21 -13.75
CA ASP A 83 14.85 -1.30 -14.01
C ASP A 83 14.94 -2.35 -12.90
N LEU A 84 13.83 -3.03 -12.59
CA LEU A 84 13.81 -4.16 -11.65
C LEU A 84 14.71 -5.33 -12.09
N TYR A 85 14.93 -5.48 -13.39
CA TYR A 85 15.84 -6.48 -13.94
C TYR A 85 17.32 -6.14 -13.76
N ASN A 86 17.63 -4.98 -13.19
CA ASN A 86 19.00 -4.59 -12.82
C ASN A 86 19.12 -4.41 -11.30
N PRO A 87 19.49 -5.47 -10.56
CA PRO A 87 19.61 -5.42 -9.10
C PRO A 87 20.60 -4.37 -8.58
N GLU A 88 21.66 -4.08 -9.33
CA GLU A 88 22.63 -3.04 -8.97
C GLU A 88 21.99 -1.65 -8.92
N THR A 89 21.12 -1.33 -9.88
CA THR A 89 20.40 -0.07 -9.89
C THR A 89 19.41 0.02 -8.73
N VAL A 90 18.77 -1.10 -8.35
CA VAL A 90 17.88 -1.20 -7.18
C VAL A 90 18.68 -1.01 -5.89
N ALA A 91 19.83 -1.69 -5.74
CA ALA A 91 20.68 -1.60 -4.57
C ALA A 91 21.21 -0.18 -4.35
N THR A 92 21.69 0.48 -5.43
CA THR A 92 22.21 1.85 -5.35
C THR A 92 21.11 2.86 -5.04
N GLY A 93 19.91 2.69 -5.61
CA GLY A 93 18.73 3.51 -5.29
C GLY A 93 18.30 3.35 -3.82
N ALA A 94 18.24 2.13 -3.32
CA ALA A 94 17.95 1.85 -1.92
C ALA A 94 19.04 2.44 -1.01
N GLY A 95 20.33 2.26 -1.35
CA GLY A 95 21.46 2.80 -0.60
C GLY A 95 21.44 4.32 -0.43
N ALA A 96 20.85 5.05 -1.39
CA ALA A 96 20.69 6.51 -1.38
C ALA A 96 19.49 7.01 -0.56
N ALA A 97 18.77 6.12 0.17
CA ALA A 97 17.54 6.44 0.90
C ALA A 97 17.59 5.93 2.34
N ASP A 98 16.72 6.47 3.21
CA ASP A 98 16.62 6.10 4.64
C ASP A 98 15.72 4.89 4.86
N GLY A 99 14.90 4.52 3.88
CA GLY A 99 14.01 3.37 3.88
C GLY A 99 13.56 3.01 2.47
N ALA A 100 13.04 1.79 2.28
CA ALA A 100 12.56 1.31 0.99
C ALA A 100 11.17 0.69 1.08
N ILE A 101 10.37 0.93 0.03
CA ILE A 101 9.08 0.27 -0.19
C ILE A 101 9.09 -0.35 -1.59
N HIS A 102 8.82 -1.66 -1.66
CA HIS A 102 8.77 -2.39 -2.91
C HIS A 102 7.33 -2.70 -3.29
N CYS A 103 6.78 -1.91 -4.22
CA CYS A 103 5.43 -2.07 -4.80
C CYS A 103 5.46 -2.41 -6.28
N ALA A 104 6.62 -2.50 -6.92
CA ALA A 104 6.71 -2.82 -8.33
C ALA A 104 6.39 -4.30 -8.57
N PHE A 105 5.73 -4.56 -9.69
CA PHE A 105 5.46 -5.89 -10.19
C PHE A 105 5.51 -5.87 -11.71
N THR A 106 6.14 -6.87 -12.31
CA THR A 106 6.11 -7.11 -13.76
C THR A 106 5.12 -8.24 -14.06
N THR A 107 4.52 -8.23 -15.24
CA THR A 107 3.49 -9.21 -15.64
C THR A 107 4.02 -10.27 -16.59
N ASP A 108 5.32 -10.30 -16.83
CA ASP A 108 5.97 -11.27 -17.71
C ASP A 108 6.46 -12.52 -16.95
N ALA A 109 6.93 -13.52 -17.68
CA ALA A 109 7.37 -14.79 -17.12
C ALA A 109 8.57 -14.68 -16.16
N ASN A 110 9.33 -13.58 -16.21
CA ASN A 110 10.48 -13.35 -15.34
C ASN A 110 10.11 -12.58 -14.05
N ALA A 111 8.83 -12.23 -13.87
CA ALA A 111 8.37 -11.51 -12.70
C ALA A 111 8.86 -12.10 -11.36
N PRO A 112 8.83 -13.44 -11.13
CA PRO A 112 9.33 -14.02 -9.88
C PRO A 112 10.82 -13.78 -9.64
N LEU A 113 11.63 -13.83 -10.69
CA LEU A 113 13.07 -13.62 -10.61
C LEU A 113 13.40 -12.15 -10.36
N ALA A 114 12.73 -11.23 -11.06
CA ALA A 114 12.92 -9.79 -10.90
C ALA A 114 12.52 -9.30 -9.50
N ASP A 115 11.38 -9.77 -8.99
CA ASP A 115 10.87 -9.44 -7.65
C ASP A 115 11.83 -9.93 -6.56
N ARG A 116 12.28 -11.19 -6.66
CA ARG A 116 13.25 -11.76 -5.73
C ARG A 116 14.58 -11.01 -5.76
N ALA A 117 15.13 -10.75 -6.94
CA ALA A 117 16.39 -10.05 -7.10
C ALA A 117 16.33 -8.61 -6.57
N ALA A 118 15.21 -7.91 -6.77
CA ALA A 118 14.99 -6.58 -6.21
C ALA A 118 14.93 -6.62 -4.68
N ALA A 119 14.24 -7.60 -4.10
CA ALA A 119 14.18 -7.78 -2.65
C ALA A 119 15.56 -8.08 -2.05
N GLU A 120 16.33 -8.99 -2.66
CA GLU A 120 17.72 -9.31 -2.26
C GLU A 120 18.61 -8.08 -2.33
N ALA A 121 18.54 -7.30 -3.41
CA ALA A 121 19.32 -6.08 -3.61
C ALA A 121 19.05 -5.02 -2.50
N ILE A 122 17.81 -4.84 -2.10
CA ILE A 122 17.43 -3.91 -1.03
C ILE A 122 17.93 -4.45 0.33
N LEU A 123 17.76 -5.75 0.60
CA LEU A 123 18.25 -6.38 1.84
C LEU A 123 19.75 -6.26 1.99
N ASP A 124 20.51 -6.43 0.89
CA ASP A 124 21.96 -6.30 0.89
C ASP A 124 22.39 -4.86 1.13
N ALA A 125 21.73 -3.90 0.50
CA ALA A 125 21.98 -2.47 0.71
C ALA A 125 21.70 -2.00 2.13
N TYR A 126 20.79 -2.68 2.86
CA TYR A 126 20.38 -2.29 4.23
C TYR A 126 20.96 -3.17 5.32
N ALA A 127 21.74 -4.18 5.01
CA ALA A 127 22.33 -5.07 6.01
C ALA A 127 23.11 -4.28 7.06
N GLY A 128 22.86 -4.55 8.36
CA GLY A 128 23.49 -3.89 9.49
C GLY A 128 22.96 -2.48 9.82
N SER A 129 22.08 -1.90 9.00
CA SER A 129 21.72 -0.48 9.10
C SER A 129 20.50 -0.17 9.98
N GLY A 130 19.63 -1.15 10.26
CA GLY A 130 18.35 -0.94 10.93
C GLY A 130 17.31 -0.21 10.06
N ARG A 131 17.61 0.11 8.79
CA ARG A 131 16.67 0.81 7.88
C ARG A 131 15.44 -0.02 7.60
N PRO A 132 14.25 0.61 7.42
CA PRO A 132 13.03 -0.10 7.09
C PRO A 132 13.00 -0.55 5.63
N PHE A 133 12.57 -1.78 5.44
CA PHE A 133 12.23 -2.34 4.14
C PHE A 133 10.82 -2.93 4.17
N ILE A 134 9.89 -2.32 3.42
CA ILE A 134 8.51 -2.77 3.32
C ILE A 134 8.33 -3.48 1.98
N TYR A 135 7.96 -4.75 2.04
CA TYR A 135 7.71 -5.58 0.87
C TYR A 135 6.20 -5.78 0.65
N THR A 136 5.76 -5.60 -0.58
CA THR A 136 4.37 -5.85 -0.98
C THR A 136 4.20 -7.29 -1.46
N SER A 137 3.46 -8.07 -0.70
CA SER A 137 2.97 -9.38 -1.09
C SER A 137 1.50 -9.29 -1.56
N GLY A 138 0.66 -10.21 -1.13
CA GLY A 138 -0.79 -10.20 -1.38
C GLY A 138 -1.46 -11.40 -0.72
N VAL A 139 -2.76 -11.31 -0.46
CA VAL A 139 -3.49 -12.36 0.27
C VAL A 139 -3.65 -13.67 -0.51
N TRP A 140 -3.41 -13.69 -1.83
CA TRP A 140 -3.46 -14.93 -2.60
C TRP A 140 -2.41 -15.97 -2.17
N VAL A 141 -1.36 -15.55 -1.43
CA VAL A 141 -0.40 -16.50 -0.80
C VAL A 141 -1.03 -17.36 0.29
N MET A 142 -2.21 -16.97 0.79
CA MET A 142 -2.94 -17.71 1.82
C MET A 142 -3.88 -18.77 1.24
N GLY A 143 -4.15 -18.73 -0.09
CA GLY A 143 -5.11 -19.63 -0.74
C GLY A 143 -6.54 -19.45 -0.24
N ASN A 144 -7.34 -20.50 -0.29
CA ASN A 144 -8.66 -20.49 0.34
C ASN A 144 -8.51 -20.42 1.85
N THR A 145 -9.29 -19.53 2.48
CA THR A 145 -9.25 -19.35 3.93
C THR A 145 -10.60 -19.63 4.56
N SER A 146 -10.58 -20.20 5.77
CA SER A 146 -11.76 -20.21 6.64
C SER A 146 -11.98 -18.83 7.23
N LYS A 147 -13.13 -18.64 7.94
CA LYS A 147 -13.50 -17.37 8.60
C LYS A 147 -12.35 -16.79 9.42
N ASP A 148 -12.17 -15.48 9.31
CA ASP A 148 -11.26 -14.65 10.11
C ASP A 148 -9.79 -15.11 10.10
N ALA A 149 -9.30 -15.62 8.96
CA ALA A 149 -7.90 -15.96 8.82
C ALA A 149 -7.02 -14.71 8.99
N ASP A 150 -5.97 -14.83 9.78
CA ASP A 150 -5.01 -13.79 10.06
C ASP A 150 -3.58 -14.17 9.59
N GLU A 151 -2.58 -13.41 10.00
CA GLU A 151 -1.18 -13.62 9.64
C GLU A 151 -0.58 -14.93 10.16
N THR A 152 -1.24 -15.60 11.10
CA THR A 152 -0.82 -16.90 11.67
C THR A 152 -1.33 -18.09 10.86
N ALA A 153 -2.28 -17.87 9.94
CA ALA A 153 -2.81 -18.92 9.08
C ALA A 153 -1.68 -19.49 8.17
N PRO A 154 -1.70 -20.81 7.92
CA PRO A 154 -0.72 -21.43 7.06
C PRO A 154 -0.83 -20.87 5.64
N LEU A 155 0.31 -20.77 4.95
CA LEU A 155 0.33 -20.39 3.54
C LEU A 155 -0.05 -21.59 2.67
N ALA A 156 -0.96 -21.35 1.72
CA ALA A 156 -1.38 -22.27 0.68
C ALA A 156 -1.55 -21.50 -0.64
N PRO A 157 -0.45 -20.92 -1.18
CA PRO A 157 -0.54 -19.95 -2.27
C PRO A 157 -1.21 -20.53 -3.51
N ALA A 158 -2.01 -19.69 -4.19
CA ALA A 158 -2.41 -20.00 -5.55
C ALA A 158 -1.16 -20.18 -6.44
N PRO A 159 -1.16 -21.13 -7.40
CA PRO A 159 0.02 -21.41 -8.22
C PRO A 159 0.64 -20.18 -8.87
N VAL A 160 -0.18 -19.26 -9.36
CA VAL A 160 0.27 -17.99 -9.97
C VAL A 160 1.13 -17.11 -9.05
N VAL A 161 1.03 -17.27 -7.74
CA VAL A 161 1.79 -16.51 -6.72
C VAL A 161 2.60 -17.40 -5.76
N GLU A 162 2.78 -18.68 -6.06
CA GLU A 162 3.51 -19.64 -5.21
C GLU A 162 4.92 -19.14 -4.86
N TRP A 163 5.60 -18.55 -5.82
CA TRP A 163 6.93 -17.98 -5.66
C TRP A 163 7.01 -16.88 -4.60
N ARG A 164 5.90 -16.13 -4.36
CA ARG A 164 5.87 -15.02 -3.36
C ARG A 164 6.11 -15.52 -1.94
N ALA A 165 5.64 -16.69 -1.57
CA ALA A 165 5.90 -17.27 -0.25
C ALA A 165 7.39 -17.41 0.04
N GLY A 166 8.19 -17.76 -0.98
CA GLY A 166 9.65 -17.81 -0.90
C GLY A 166 10.29 -16.43 -0.71
N VAL A 167 9.77 -15.41 -1.40
CA VAL A 167 10.27 -14.02 -1.26
C VAL A 167 9.87 -13.44 0.09
N GLU A 168 8.66 -13.66 0.59
CA GLU A 168 8.27 -13.26 1.95
C GLU A 168 9.24 -13.83 3.00
N LYS A 169 9.53 -15.13 2.92
CA LYS A 169 10.48 -15.79 3.82
C LYS A 169 11.87 -15.15 3.76
N LEU A 170 12.35 -14.84 2.56
CA LEU A 170 13.62 -14.14 2.33
C LEU A 170 13.62 -12.76 2.99
N VAL A 171 12.58 -11.95 2.76
CA VAL A 171 12.45 -10.61 3.34
C VAL A 171 12.42 -10.67 4.86
N LEU A 172 11.60 -11.55 5.44
CA LEU A 172 11.49 -11.69 6.90
C LEU A 172 12.81 -12.13 7.53
N ALA A 173 13.60 -12.99 6.87
CA ALA A 173 14.92 -13.41 7.33
C ALA A 173 15.92 -12.23 7.38
N GLY A 174 15.68 -11.15 6.65
CA GLY A 174 16.49 -9.92 6.71
C GLY A 174 16.51 -9.25 8.09
N ALA A 175 15.53 -9.54 8.95
CA ALA A 175 15.53 -9.07 10.33
C ALA A 175 16.76 -9.55 11.12
N ALA A 176 17.24 -10.77 10.87
CA ALA A 176 18.46 -11.30 11.47
C ALA A 176 19.74 -10.59 10.97
N ARG A 177 19.64 -9.85 9.87
CA ARG A 177 20.70 -9.02 9.30
C ARG A 177 20.61 -7.55 9.75
N ASN A 178 19.83 -7.26 10.79
CA ASN A 178 19.53 -5.90 11.25
C ASN A 178 18.95 -5.00 10.14
N VAL A 179 17.98 -5.54 9.36
CA VAL A 179 17.11 -4.77 8.48
C VAL A 179 15.72 -4.78 9.10
N ARG A 180 15.05 -3.64 9.19
CA ARG A 180 13.70 -3.56 9.75
C ARG A 180 12.67 -3.94 8.68
N THR A 181 12.53 -5.24 8.43
CA THR A 181 11.69 -5.81 7.38
C THR A 181 10.24 -5.91 7.79
N VAL A 182 9.35 -5.56 6.87
CA VAL A 182 7.90 -5.72 6.99
C VAL A 182 7.34 -6.29 5.68
N VAL A 183 6.46 -7.27 5.80
CA VAL A 183 5.68 -7.79 4.68
C VAL A 183 4.25 -7.29 4.83
N ILE A 184 3.70 -6.63 3.81
CA ILE A 184 2.28 -6.28 3.73
C ILE A 184 1.62 -7.21 2.72
N ARG A 185 0.51 -7.84 3.13
CA ARG A 185 -0.37 -8.64 2.29
C ARG A 185 -1.67 -7.86 2.06
N PRO A 186 -1.78 -7.06 1.00
CA PRO A 186 -3.05 -6.41 0.67
C PRO A 186 -4.13 -7.44 0.35
N ALA A 187 -5.33 -7.23 0.86
CA ALA A 187 -6.56 -7.83 0.38
C ALA A 187 -6.88 -7.28 -1.03
N VAL A 188 -8.06 -7.57 -1.59
CA VAL A 188 -8.44 -7.01 -2.89
C VAL A 188 -8.53 -5.49 -2.79
N VAL A 189 -7.65 -4.80 -3.53
CA VAL A 189 -7.53 -3.34 -3.47
C VAL A 189 -8.54 -2.70 -4.40
N TYR A 190 -9.28 -1.69 -3.92
CA TYR A 190 -10.24 -0.90 -4.68
C TYR A 190 -10.05 0.60 -4.48
N GLY A 191 -10.84 1.41 -5.17
CA GLY A 191 -10.80 2.88 -5.10
C GLY A 191 -9.97 3.51 -6.21
N ARG A 192 -10.07 4.82 -6.37
CA ARG A 192 -9.38 5.60 -7.41
C ARG A 192 -9.57 5.05 -8.84
N GLY A 193 -10.66 4.33 -9.12
CA GLY A 193 -10.92 3.74 -10.44
C GLY A 193 -9.92 2.65 -10.85
N GLY A 194 -9.29 1.95 -9.91
CA GLY A 194 -8.30 0.90 -10.16
C GLY A 194 -8.67 -0.45 -9.55
N GLY A 195 -7.76 -1.42 -9.72
CA GLY A 195 -7.89 -2.75 -9.15
C GLY A 195 -8.89 -3.66 -9.88
N LEU A 196 -9.20 -4.81 -9.27
CA LEU A 196 -10.09 -5.82 -9.85
C LEU A 196 -11.53 -5.32 -9.99
N VAL A 197 -11.99 -4.48 -9.05
CA VAL A 197 -13.34 -3.91 -9.05
C VAL A 197 -13.59 -3.06 -10.29
N ASN A 198 -12.60 -2.26 -10.70
CA ASN A 198 -12.69 -1.50 -11.96
C ASN A 198 -12.80 -2.41 -13.20
N GLY A 199 -12.29 -3.64 -13.12
CA GLY A 199 -12.47 -4.65 -14.18
C GLY A 199 -13.94 -5.02 -14.38
N PHE A 200 -14.70 -5.15 -13.29
CA PHE A 200 -16.15 -5.39 -13.34
C PHE A 200 -16.90 -4.22 -13.96
N GLU A 201 -16.62 -2.98 -13.55
CA GLU A 201 -17.22 -1.79 -14.12
C GLU A 201 -16.91 -1.64 -15.63
N ARG A 202 -15.65 -1.86 -16.01
CA ARG A 202 -15.22 -1.78 -17.40
C ARG A 202 -15.94 -2.81 -18.27
N SER A 203 -15.96 -4.08 -17.85
CA SER A 203 -16.68 -5.12 -18.63
C SER A 203 -18.18 -4.82 -18.71
N ALA A 204 -18.77 -4.25 -17.65
CA ALA A 204 -20.18 -3.85 -17.67
C ALA A 204 -20.45 -2.70 -18.66
N ARG A 205 -19.56 -1.70 -18.74
CA ARG A 205 -19.68 -0.60 -19.72
C ARG A 205 -19.48 -1.07 -21.16
N GLU A 206 -18.50 -1.95 -21.39
CA GLU A 206 -18.13 -2.42 -22.73
C GLU A 206 -19.11 -3.49 -23.27
N ASN A 207 -19.58 -4.40 -22.40
CA ASN A 207 -20.33 -5.59 -22.81
C ASN A 207 -21.74 -5.65 -22.22
N GLY A 208 -22.17 -4.64 -21.46
CA GLY A 208 -23.49 -4.57 -20.85
C GLY A 208 -23.70 -5.50 -19.65
N ALA A 209 -22.64 -6.16 -19.15
CA ALA A 209 -22.65 -7.02 -17.97
C ALA A 209 -21.25 -7.09 -17.33
N ALA A 210 -21.17 -7.14 -16.00
CA ALA A 210 -19.91 -7.38 -15.32
C ALA A 210 -19.48 -8.84 -15.47
N LEU A 211 -18.25 -9.08 -15.93
CA LEU A 211 -17.71 -10.42 -16.11
C LEU A 211 -17.16 -10.96 -14.79
N ILE A 212 -17.62 -12.13 -14.36
CA ILE A 212 -17.07 -12.87 -13.22
C ILE A 212 -16.61 -14.27 -13.62
N VAL A 213 -15.59 -14.76 -12.94
CA VAL A 213 -15.09 -16.12 -13.10
C VAL A 213 -15.78 -17.04 -12.08
N GLY A 214 -16.32 -18.16 -12.55
CA GLY A 214 -17.14 -19.06 -11.74
C GLY A 214 -18.54 -18.51 -11.47
N ASN A 215 -19.14 -18.91 -10.35
CA ASN A 215 -20.50 -18.50 -9.97
C ASN A 215 -20.56 -17.26 -9.07
N GLY A 216 -19.39 -16.76 -8.61
CA GLY A 216 -19.28 -15.60 -7.74
C GLY A 216 -19.71 -15.81 -6.29
N GLU A 217 -19.92 -17.05 -5.85
CA GLU A 217 -20.28 -17.38 -4.46
C GLU A 217 -19.08 -17.34 -3.50
N ASN A 218 -17.86 -17.31 -4.04
CA ASN A 218 -16.64 -17.07 -3.27
C ASN A 218 -16.61 -15.65 -2.71
N HIS A 219 -15.92 -15.47 -1.60
CA HIS A 219 -15.81 -14.19 -0.90
C HIS A 219 -14.41 -13.60 -1.09
N TRP A 220 -14.37 -12.29 -1.15
CA TRP A 220 -13.14 -11.53 -1.04
C TRP A 220 -13.24 -10.56 0.13
N THR A 221 -12.11 -10.32 0.78
CA THR A 221 -11.95 -9.18 1.69
C THR A 221 -11.27 -8.05 0.94
N PHE A 222 -11.57 -6.81 1.32
CA PHE A 222 -11.18 -5.64 0.56
C PHE A 222 -10.37 -4.65 1.38
N VAL A 223 -9.64 -3.77 0.70
CA VAL A 223 -9.00 -2.58 1.29
C VAL A 223 -9.02 -1.44 0.28
N HIS A 224 -9.40 -0.24 0.73
CA HIS A 224 -9.29 0.94 -0.13
C HIS A 224 -7.82 1.32 -0.33
N VAL A 225 -7.45 1.75 -1.54
CA VAL A 225 -6.04 2.02 -1.90
C VAL A 225 -5.42 3.12 -1.04
N ASP A 226 -6.18 4.11 -0.59
CA ASP A 226 -5.68 5.17 0.30
C ASP A 226 -5.51 4.72 1.74
N ASP A 227 -6.38 3.85 2.25
CA ASP A 227 -6.21 3.23 3.56
C ASP A 227 -5.00 2.30 3.57
N LEU A 228 -4.79 1.56 2.48
CA LEU A 228 -3.61 0.74 2.27
C LEU A 228 -2.34 1.61 2.26
N ALA A 229 -2.34 2.73 1.54
CA ALA A 229 -1.21 3.67 1.52
C ALA A 229 -0.89 4.21 2.92
N GLY A 230 -1.92 4.50 3.73
CA GLY A 230 -1.76 4.85 5.14
C GLY A 230 -1.11 3.75 5.98
N LEU A 231 -1.39 2.47 5.69
CA LEU A 231 -0.72 1.35 6.35
C LEU A 231 0.76 1.26 5.97
N TYR A 232 1.11 1.50 4.70
CA TYR A 232 2.52 1.55 4.29
C TYR A 232 3.30 2.63 5.03
N LEU A 233 2.71 3.80 5.19
CA LEU A 233 3.31 4.89 5.97
C LEU A 233 3.54 4.49 7.43
N LEU A 234 2.51 3.95 8.10
CA LEU A 234 2.63 3.48 9.49
C LEU A 234 3.65 2.35 9.63
N ALA A 235 3.70 1.42 8.67
CA ALA A 235 4.65 0.33 8.66
C ALA A 235 6.09 0.85 8.51
N LEU A 236 6.30 1.81 7.61
CA LEU A 236 7.59 2.47 7.41
C LEU A 236 8.09 3.16 8.68
N GLU A 237 7.20 3.84 9.42
CA GLU A 237 7.57 4.61 10.60
C GLU A 237 7.73 3.74 11.86
N LYS A 238 6.86 2.74 12.07
CA LYS A 238 6.62 2.16 13.40
C LYS A 238 6.68 0.65 13.49
N ALA A 239 6.53 -0.09 12.37
CA ALA A 239 6.43 -1.55 12.47
C ALA A 239 7.74 -2.18 12.98
N PRO A 240 7.67 -3.13 13.93
CA PRO A 240 8.84 -3.90 14.36
C PRO A 240 9.43 -4.73 13.22
N PRO A 241 10.74 -5.09 13.30
CA PRO A 241 11.37 -5.95 12.31
C PRO A 241 10.73 -7.35 12.28
N GLY A 242 10.67 -7.96 11.08
CA GLY A 242 10.12 -9.29 10.90
C GLY A 242 8.59 -9.36 10.99
N THR A 243 7.90 -8.22 10.83
CA THR A 243 6.43 -8.13 10.93
C THR A 243 5.77 -8.50 9.61
N VAL A 244 4.69 -9.32 9.70
CA VAL A 244 3.73 -9.50 8.60
C VAL A 244 2.44 -8.79 8.98
N LEU A 245 1.83 -8.08 8.02
CA LEU A 245 0.58 -7.37 8.18
C LEU A 245 -0.36 -7.69 7.03
N ILE A 246 -1.61 -8.00 7.34
CA ILE A 246 -2.68 -8.07 6.36
C ILE A 246 -3.37 -6.71 6.30
N ALA A 247 -3.47 -6.16 5.10
CA ALA A 247 -4.25 -4.94 4.85
C ALA A 247 -5.65 -5.35 4.37
N ALA A 248 -6.58 -5.48 5.30
CA ALA A 248 -7.97 -5.82 5.04
C ALA A 248 -8.89 -4.98 5.93
N ASN A 249 -10.02 -4.53 5.38
CA ASN A 249 -11.02 -3.74 6.09
C ASN A 249 -12.43 -4.23 5.79
N GLY A 250 -13.23 -4.30 6.84
CA GLY A 250 -14.63 -4.75 6.77
C GLY A 250 -14.79 -6.26 6.65
N ASP A 251 -16.04 -6.66 6.48
CA ASP A 251 -16.44 -8.06 6.33
C ASP A 251 -16.15 -8.57 4.91
N PRO A 252 -15.90 -9.87 4.74
CA PRO A 252 -15.80 -10.48 3.42
C PRO A 252 -17.12 -10.34 2.65
N VAL A 253 -17.02 -10.00 1.36
CA VAL A 253 -18.17 -9.79 0.47
C VAL A 253 -18.13 -10.81 -0.65
N ARG A 254 -19.30 -11.36 -1.03
CA ARG A 254 -19.38 -12.27 -2.19
C ARG A 254 -19.00 -11.53 -3.46
N VAL A 255 -18.21 -12.18 -4.30
CA VAL A 255 -17.76 -11.60 -5.59
C VAL A 255 -18.95 -11.22 -6.47
N ARG A 256 -20.00 -12.04 -6.47
CA ARG A 256 -21.26 -11.74 -7.18
C ARG A 256 -21.85 -10.38 -6.76
N ASP A 257 -21.94 -10.13 -5.44
CA ASP A 257 -22.58 -8.89 -4.94
C ASP A 257 -21.78 -7.65 -5.36
N VAL A 258 -20.44 -7.75 -5.36
CA VAL A 258 -19.56 -6.69 -5.82
C VAL A 258 -19.70 -6.47 -7.33
N ALA A 259 -19.76 -7.54 -8.12
CA ALA A 259 -19.90 -7.45 -9.57
C ALA A 259 -21.26 -6.87 -9.98
N GLU A 260 -22.35 -7.25 -9.28
CA GLU A 260 -23.68 -6.67 -9.49
C GLU A 260 -23.71 -5.17 -9.13
N ALA A 261 -23.07 -4.77 -8.02
CA ALA A 261 -22.96 -3.37 -7.63
C ALA A 261 -22.15 -2.58 -8.67
N ALA A 262 -21.00 -3.10 -9.11
CA ALA A 262 -20.18 -2.49 -10.15
C ALA A 262 -20.92 -2.38 -11.50
N SER A 263 -21.73 -3.39 -11.82
CA SER A 263 -22.59 -3.38 -13.02
C SER A 263 -23.67 -2.28 -12.94
N ARG A 264 -24.29 -2.08 -11.76
CA ARG A 264 -25.23 -0.97 -11.53
C ARG A 264 -24.53 0.38 -11.65
N ALA A 265 -23.39 0.57 -10.99
CA ALA A 265 -22.59 1.79 -11.07
C ALA A 265 -22.18 2.14 -12.51
N ALA A 266 -21.94 1.12 -13.33
CA ALA A 266 -21.60 1.27 -14.74
C ALA A 266 -22.82 1.48 -15.68
N GLY A 267 -24.05 1.53 -15.16
CA GLY A 267 -25.28 1.70 -15.95
C GLY A 267 -25.79 0.40 -16.61
N ALA A 268 -25.24 -0.76 -16.24
CA ALA A 268 -25.64 -2.05 -16.83
C ALA A 268 -26.71 -2.79 -16.01
N GLY A 269 -27.35 -2.13 -15.03
CA GLY A 269 -28.53 -2.62 -14.30
C GLY A 269 -28.30 -3.85 -13.43
N GLY A 270 -27.06 -4.09 -12.98
CA GLY A 270 -26.70 -5.22 -12.13
C GLY A 270 -26.49 -6.54 -12.90
N ARG A 271 -26.48 -6.51 -14.25
CA ARG A 271 -26.25 -7.72 -15.05
C ARG A 271 -24.82 -8.22 -14.87
N ILE A 272 -24.70 -9.54 -14.71
CA ILE A 272 -23.41 -10.25 -14.65
C ILE A 272 -23.33 -11.27 -15.78
N HIS A 273 -22.10 -11.53 -16.23
CA HIS A 273 -21.75 -12.60 -17.15
C HIS A 273 -20.77 -13.55 -16.47
N MET A 274 -21.19 -14.81 -16.30
CA MET A 274 -20.40 -15.84 -15.63
C MET A 274 -19.62 -16.63 -16.68
N VAL A 275 -18.30 -16.77 -16.46
CA VAL A 275 -17.41 -17.55 -17.31
C VAL A 275 -16.81 -18.68 -16.46
N LEU A 276 -16.76 -19.88 -17.00
CA LEU A 276 -16.11 -21.03 -16.34
C LEU A 276 -14.62 -20.75 -16.18
N ALA A 277 -14.02 -21.23 -15.08
CA ALA A 277 -12.61 -21.00 -14.80
C ALA A 277 -11.69 -21.47 -15.94
N ASP A 278 -11.96 -22.63 -16.52
CA ASP A 278 -11.17 -23.18 -17.64
C ASP A 278 -11.27 -22.31 -18.90
N GLU A 279 -12.45 -21.76 -19.19
CA GLU A 279 -12.66 -20.84 -20.30
C GLU A 279 -11.97 -19.50 -20.05
N ALA A 280 -12.10 -18.93 -18.84
CA ALA A 280 -11.45 -17.71 -18.43
C ALA A 280 -9.92 -17.83 -18.48
N PHE A 281 -9.37 -19.01 -18.17
CA PHE A 281 -7.93 -19.25 -18.19
C PHE A 281 -7.33 -19.05 -19.59
N LEU A 282 -8.06 -19.36 -20.65
CA LEU A 282 -7.61 -19.18 -22.04
C LEU A 282 -7.40 -17.70 -22.41
N THR A 283 -8.12 -16.80 -21.78
CA THR A 283 -8.07 -15.34 -22.07
C THR A 283 -7.38 -14.52 -21.01
N MET A 284 -7.51 -14.89 -19.73
CA MET A 284 -6.98 -14.15 -18.56
C MET A 284 -5.70 -14.80 -18.00
N GLY A 285 -5.36 -16.00 -18.46
CA GLY A 285 -4.19 -16.74 -18.00
C GLY A 285 -4.25 -17.15 -16.52
N PRO A 286 -3.10 -17.40 -15.89
CA PRO A 286 -3.01 -17.92 -14.52
C PRO A 286 -3.66 -17.05 -13.43
N SER A 287 -3.95 -15.77 -13.71
CA SER A 287 -4.62 -14.89 -12.75
C SER A 287 -5.99 -15.42 -12.29
N VAL A 288 -6.63 -16.27 -13.11
CA VAL A 288 -7.91 -16.94 -12.80
C VAL A 288 -7.82 -17.74 -11.49
N GLU A 289 -6.69 -18.34 -11.19
CA GLU A 289 -6.47 -19.13 -9.98
C GLU A 289 -6.65 -18.28 -8.69
N GLY A 290 -6.25 -17.02 -8.74
CA GLY A 290 -6.49 -16.09 -7.62
C GLY A 290 -7.93 -15.57 -7.57
N LEU A 291 -8.59 -15.42 -8.73
CA LEU A 291 -9.94 -14.88 -8.80
C LEU A 291 -11.02 -15.81 -8.22
N VAL A 292 -10.78 -17.11 -8.23
CA VAL A 292 -11.71 -18.13 -7.71
C VAL A 292 -11.52 -18.45 -6.23
N LEU A 293 -10.50 -17.88 -5.57
CA LEU A 293 -10.28 -18.12 -4.14
C LEU A 293 -11.43 -17.59 -3.29
N ASP A 294 -11.82 -18.37 -2.29
CA ASP A 294 -12.72 -17.93 -1.20
C ASP A 294 -11.87 -17.47 -0.02
N GLN A 295 -11.79 -16.15 0.19
CA GLN A 295 -10.89 -15.53 1.16
C GLN A 295 -11.64 -14.66 2.17
N ARG A 296 -11.61 -15.10 3.44
CA ARG A 296 -12.18 -14.40 4.59
C ARG A 296 -11.05 -14.07 5.56
N ILE A 297 -10.57 -12.84 5.49
CA ILE A 297 -9.28 -12.45 6.05
C ILE A 297 -9.43 -11.23 6.94
N SER A 298 -8.71 -11.23 8.08
CA SER A 298 -8.74 -10.17 9.08
C SER A 298 -7.52 -9.28 9.02
N GLY A 299 -7.70 -7.95 8.96
CA GLY A 299 -6.66 -6.94 9.12
C GLY A 299 -6.48 -6.44 10.57
N ARG A 300 -6.98 -7.17 11.56
CA ARG A 300 -6.99 -6.75 12.98
C ARG A 300 -5.58 -6.45 13.51
N ARG A 301 -4.60 -7.27 13.17
CA ARG A 301 -3.22 -7.08 13.62
C ARG A 301 -2.64 -5.72 13.23
N ALA A 302 -2.90 -5.23 12.03
CA ALA A 302 -2.45 -3.90 11.59
C ALA A 302 -3.08 -2.78 12.44
N GLN A 303 -4.35 -2.94 12.83
CA GLN A 303 -5.05 -2.00 13.70
C GLN A 303 -4.49 -2.02 15.12
N GLU A 304 -4.29 -3.18 15.70
CA GLU A 304 -3.79 -3.37 17.08
C GLU A 304 -2.33 -2.94 17.23
N LEU A 305 -1.46 -3.37 16.29
CA LEU A 305 -0.02 -3.14 16.39
C LEU A 305 0.37 -1.71 16.03
N LEU A 306 -0.25 -1.12 15.00
CA LEU A 306 0.17 0.16 14.44
C LEU A 306 -0.84 1.30 14.67
N GLY A 307 -2.03 0.98 15.20
CA GLY A 307 -3.13 1.94 15.30
C GLY A 307 -3.69 2.33 13.93
N TRP A 308 -3.55 1.44 12.93
CA TRP A 308 -4.12 1.66 11.60
C TRP A 308 -5.64 1.79 11.67
N LYS A 309 -6.18 2.82 11.05
CA LYS A 309 -7.62 3.11 11.06
C LYS A 309 -8.07 3.35 9.63
N PRO A 310 -8.52 2.32 8.93
CA PRO A 310 -9.13 2.48 7.62
C PRO A 310 -10.38 3.37 7.74
N ARG A 311 -10.58 4.29 6.81
CA ARG A 311 -11.62 5.34 6.89
C ARG A 311 -12.53 5.38 5.68
N HIS A 312 -12.17 4.70 4.61
CA HIS A 312 -12.97 4.71 3.39
C HIS A 312 -14.18 3.81 3.54
N ARG A 313 -15.22 4.13 2.79
CA ARG A 313 -16.46 3.36 2.74
C ARG A 313 -16.17 1.92 2.32
N SER A 314 -17.09 1.01 2.59
CA SER A 314 -16.98 -0.36 2.06
C SER A 314 -16.99 -0.34 0.53
N VAL A 315 -16.50 -1.40 -0.09
CA VAL A 315 -16.50 -1.53 -1.56
C VAL A 315 -17.92 -1.40 -2.15
N LEU A 316 -18.93 -1.93 -1.44
CA LEU A 316 -20.32 -1.81 -1.88
C LEU A 316 -20.85 -0.38 -1.75
N ASP A 317 -20.46 0.34 -0.70
CA ASP A 317 -20.84 1.75 -0.54
C ASP A 317 -20.15 2.66 -1.55
N GLU A 318 -18.90 2.36 -1.91
CA GLU A 318 -18.16 3.07 -2.96
C GLU A 318 -18.84 2.94 -4.33
N LEU A 319 -19.42 1.76 -4.59
CA LEU A 319 -20.07 1.43 -5.85
C LEU A 319 -21.55 1.86 -5.92
N ARG A 320 -22.12 2.49 -4.88
CA ARG A 320 -23.48 3.01 -4.95
C ARG A 320 -23.55 4.18 -5.92
N PRO A 321 -24.53 4.16 -6.86
CA PRO A 321 -24.80 5.32 -7.70
C PRO A 321 -25.10 6.57 -6.86
N ALA A 322 -24.66 7.73 -7.31
CA ALA A 322 -24.87 9.00 -6.59
C ALA A 322 -26.35 9.31 -6.30
N GLU A 323 -27.27 8.78 -7.13
CA GLU A 323 -28.71 8.94 -7.01
C GLU A 323 -29.34 8.12 -5.83
N GLU A 324 -28.63 7.12 -5.32
CA GLU A 324 -29.07 6.27 -4.19
C GLU A 324 -28.36 6.64 -2.85
N ALA A 325 -27.54 7.69 -2.86
CA ALA A 325 -26.71 8.11 -1.73
C ALA A 325 -27.31 9.24 -0.87
N GLU A 326 -28.60 9.63 -1.12
CA GLU A 326 -29.35 10.64 -0.33
C GLU A 326 -30.19 9.99 0.81
#